data_9f42949c23d11c579be85d991387adba
#
_entry.id   9f42949c23d11c579be85d991387adba
#
_cell.length_a   1.000
_cell.length_b   1.000
_cell.length_c   1.000
_cell.angle_alpha   90.00
_cell.angle_beta   90.00
_cell.angle_gamma   90.00
#
_symmetry.space_group_name_H-M   'P 1'
#
loop_
_entity.id
_entity.type
_entity.pdbx_description
1 polymer ?
#
loop_
_entity_poly.entity_id
_entity_poly.type
_entity_poly.pdbx_seq_one_letter_code
_entity_poly.pdbx_strand_id
1 'polypeptide(L)'
;MTRIKICGLKRPEDVEYVNQYLPDYVGFVFAESKRKVTDAQAEELSGKLDKKIISVGVFVNEPAEHVIKLVKKGIIRMVQLHGDEDAEYILKLRENLEETAKIIKAVRVQCREQILEAEKLPCDYLLLDTWQKGAY
;
A
#
# COMPACT_ATOMS: atom_id res chain seq x y z
N MET A 1 -16.43 -5.41 -12.40
CA MET A 1 -15.36 -4.91 -13.28
C MET A 1 -14.01 -5.06 -12.58
N THR A 2 -13.02 -5.56 -13.28
CA THR A 2 -11.68 -5.75 -12.72
C THR A 2 -10.99 -4.41 -12.46
N ARG A 3 -10.38 -4.28 -11.30
CA ARG A 3 -9.53 -3.13 -10.95
C ARG A 3 -8.06 -3.54 -11.07
N ILE A 4 -7.24 -2.62 -11.51
CA ILE A 4 -5.81 -2.86 -11.76
C ILE A 4 -4.98 -1.98 -10.85
N LYS A 5 -3.99 -2.59 -10.20
CA LYS A 5 -2.96 -1.89 -9.41
C LYS A 5 -1.58 -2.16 -10.02
N ILE A 6 -0.83 -1.10 -10.28
CA ILE A 6 0.57 -1.18 -10.71
C ILE A 6 1.44 -0.74 -9.55
N CYS A 7 2.30 -1.62 -9.07
CA CYS A 7 3.11 -1.39 -7.88
C CYS A 7 4.57 -1.09 -8.20
N GLY A 8 5.16 -0.20 -7.42
CA GLY A 8 6.59 0.07 -7.44
C GLY A 8 7.01 1.20 -8.38
N LEU A 9 6.21 2.25 -8.48
CA LEU A 9 6.60 3.46 -9.19
C LEU A 9 7.77 4.14 -8.46
N LYS A 10 8.78 4.52 -9.21
CA LYS A 10 9.99 5.13 -8.66
C LYS A 10 10.47 6.34 -9.47
N ARG A 11 10.19 6.39 -10.75
CA ARG A 11 10.70 7.40 -11.68
C ARG A 11 9.58 8.31 -12.18
N PRO A 12 9.88 9.57 -12.57
CA PRO A 12 8.90 10.43 -13.22
C PRO A 12 8.26 9.81 -14.46
N GLU A 13 9.04 9.06 -15.25
CA GLU A 13 8.55 8.34 -16.44
C GLU A 13 7.48 7.30 -16.09
N ASP A 14 7.61 6.65 -14.92
CA ASP A 14 6.61 5.69 -14.47
C ASP A 14 5.25 6.38 -14.26
N VAL A 15 5.26 7.61 -13.73
CA VAL A 15 4.05 8.42 -13.54
C VAL A 15 3.45 8.83 -14.89
N GLU A 16 4.28 9.20 -15.86
CA GLU A 16 3.80 9.53 -17.21
C GLU A 16 3.07 8.35 -17.85
N TYR A 17 3.63 7.14 -17.74
CA TYR A 17 3.00 5.94 -18.27
C TYR A 17 1.67 5.64 -17.59
N VAL A 18 1.60 5.65 -16.26
CA VAL A 18 0.34 5.36 -15.56
C VAL A 18 -0.72 6.44 -15.80
N ASN A 19 -0.33 7.69 -15.96
CA ASN A 19 -1.25 8.77 -16.33
C ASN A 19 -1.85 8.56 -17.73
N GLN A 20 -1.09 7.93 -18.63
CA GLN A 20 -1.57 7.60 -19.97
C GLN A 20 -2.58 6.46 -19.96
N TYR A 21 -2.35 5.42 -19.16
CA TYR A 21 -3.19 4.21 -19.15
C TYR A 21 -4.24 4.17 -18.05
N LEU A 22 -4.17 5.06 -17.08
CA LEU A 22 -5.13 5.24 -15.99
C LEU A 22 -5.51 3.95 -15.25
N PRO A 23 -4.54 3.22 -14.64
CA PRO A 23 -4.89 2.13 -13.75
C PRO A 23 -5.69 2.69 -12.54
N ASP A 24 -6.43 1.82 -11.85
CA ASP A 24 -7.20 2.25 -10.68
C ASP A 24 -6.29 2.65 -9.51
N TYR A 25 -5.18 1.93 -9.34
CA TYR A 25 -4.25 2.11 -8.23
C TYR A 25 -2.80 2.07 -8.70
N VAL A 26 -1.95 2.83 -8.01
CA VAL A 26 -0.48 2.71 -8.14
C VAL A 26 0.14 2.56 -6.75
N GLY A 27 1.19 1.78 -6.63
CA GLY A 27 1.91 1.57 -5.38
C GLY A 27 3.24 2.31 -5.32
N PHE A 28 3.50 2.98 -4.20
CA PHE A 28 4.82 3.49 -3.80
C PHE A 28 5.35 2.61 -2.68
N VAL A 29 6.54 2.03 -2.86
CA VAL A 29 7.13 1.11 -1.90
C VAL A 29 8.01 1.88 -0.92
N PHE A 30 7.64 1.86 0.36
CA PHE A 30 8.43 2.47 1.44
C PHE A 30 9.25 1.44 2.22
N ALA A 31 9.10 0.15 1.88
CA ALA A 31 9.90 -0.94 2.45
C ALA A 31 11.20 -1.16 1.68
N GLU A 32 12.17 -1.82 2.32
CA GLU A 32 13.44 -2.15 1.68
C GLU A 32 13.23 -3.00 0.42
N SER A 33 13.55 -2.44 -0.71
CA SER A 33 13.49 -3.09 -2.03
C SER A 33 14.22 -2.24 -3.07
N LYS A 34 14.43 -2.79 -4.26
CA LYS A 34 14.98 -2.03 -5.40
C LYS A 34 14.08 -0.87 -5.85
N ARG A 35 12.80 -0.92 -5.48
CA ARG A 35 11.79 0.08 -5.85
C ARG A 35 11.42 1.01 -4.70
N LYS A 36 12.19 0.99 -3.61
CA LYS A 36 11.96 1.87 -2.48
C LYS A 36 12.05 3.34 -2.89
N VAL A 37 11.10 4.13 -2.40
CA VAL A 37 11.09 5.59 -2.55
C VAL A 37 11.23 6.26 -1.18
N THR A 38 11.81 7.46 -1.19
CA THR A 38 11.79 8.33 -0.02
C THR A 38 10.46 9.09 0.05
N ASP A 39 10.17 9.68 1.20
CA ASP A 39 8.98 10.53 1.35
C ASP A 39 8.97 11.67 0.33
N ALA A 40 10.12 12.33 0.12
CA ALA A 40 10.26 13.41 -0.85
C ALA A 40 10.02 12.94 -2.30
N GLN A 41 10.55 11.78 -2.68
CA GLN A 41 10.30 11.20 -4.00
C GLN A 41 8.82 10.86 -4.19
N ALA A 42 8.19 10.23 -3.18
CA ALA A 42 6.78 9.90 -3.24
C ALA A 42 5.89 11.15 -3.32
N GLU A 43 6.22 12.20 -2.58
CA GLU A 43 5.52 13.47 -2.62
C GLU A 43 5.58 14.10 -4.03
N GLU A 44 6.76 14.14 -4.63
CA GLU A 44 6.95 14.66 -6.00
C GLU A 44 6.16 13.83 -7.02
N LEU A 45 6.29 12.51 -6.98
CA LEU A 45 5.62 11.61 -7.91
C LEU A 45 4.09 11.64 -7.74
N SER A 46 3.61 11.65 -6.51
CA SER A 46 2.18 11.77 -6.20
C SER A 46 1.59 13.09 -6.68
N GLY A 47 2.35 14.19 -6.59
CA GLY A 47 1.93 15.49 -7.07
C GLY A 47 1.71 15.57 -8.58
N LYS A 48 2.36 14.69 -9.35
CA LYS A 48 2.23 14.58 -10.80
C LYS A 48 1.23 13.52 -11.25
N LEU A 49 0.72 12.73 -10.33
CA LEU A 49 -0.21 11.64 -10.61
C LEU A 49 -1.59 12.19 -10.97
N ASP A 50 -2.23 11.59 -11.98
CA ASP A 50 -3.62 11.91 -12.31
C ASP A 50 -4.53 11.64 -11.11
N LYS A 51 -5.45 12.56 -10.82
CA LYS A 51 -6.34 12.49 -9.65
C LYS A 51 -7.29 11.31 -9.66
N LYS A 52 -7.52 10.70 -10.82
CA LYS A 52 -8.34 9.48 -10.95
C LYS A 52 -7.64 8.24 -10.44
N ILE A 53 -6.30 8.28 -10.33
CA ILE A 53 -5.49 7.16 -9.87
C ILE A 53 -5.30 7.27 -8.36
N ILE A 54 -5.56 6.19 -7.64
CA ILE A 54 -5.41 6.13 -6.17
C ILE A 54 -3.99 5.67 -5.83
N SER A 55 -3.25 6.50 -5.10
CA SER A 55 -1.92 6.16 -4.62
C SER A 55 -2.00 5.27 -3.38
N VAL A 56 -1.24 4.17 -3.39
CA VAL A 56 -1.15 3.19 -2.31
C VAL A 56 0.28 3.17 -1.77
N GLY A 57 0.45 3.38 -0.49
CA GLY A 57 1.75 3.19 0.17
C GLY A 57 1.91 1.75 0.63
N VAL A 58 3.01 1.11 0.26
CA VAL A 58 3.33 -0.27 0.65
C VAL A 58 4.39 -0.26 1.75
N PHE A 59 4.06 -0.88 2.89
CA PHE A 59 4.87 -0.88 4.10
C PHE A 59 5.12 -2.29 4.61
N VAL A 60 6.26 -2.48 5.27
CA VAL A 60 6.61 -3.71 6.00
C VAL A 60 7.05 -3.31 7.39
N ASN A 61 6.20 -3.58 8.38
CA ASN A 61 6.47 -3.31 9.80
C ASN A 61 6.93 -1.86 10.08
N GLU A 62 6.39 -0.89 9.35
CA GLU A 62 6.71 0.52 9.51
C GLU A 62 6.03 1.09 10.76
N PRO A 63 6.67 2.01 11.51
CA PRO A 63 5.99 2.73 12.59
C PRO A 63 4.70 3.39 12.09
N ALA A 64 3.60 3.19 12.82
CA ALA A 64 2.28 3.69 12.40
C ALA A 64 2.26 5.21 12.21
N GLU A 65 3.02 5.94 12.99
CA GLU A 65 3.12 7.40 12.93
C GLU A 65 3.61 7.89 11.55
N HIS A 66 4.56 7.17 10.94
CA HIS A 66 5.06 7.49 9.61
C HIS A 66 3.99 7.26 8.54
N VAL A 67 3.27 6.13 8.62
CA VAL A 67 2.16 5.81 7.72
C VAL A 67 1.07 6.88 7.81
N ILE A 68 0.67 7.22 9.02
CA ILE A 68 -0.35 8.23 9.30
C ILE A 68 0.07 9.60 8.71
N LYS A 69 1.32 9.99 8.90
CA LYS A 69 1.87 11.24 8.35
C LYS A 69 1.74 11.30 6.83
N LEU A 70 2.09 10.22 6.13
CA LEU A 70 2.03 10.17 4.67
C LEU A 70 0.58 10.28 4.15
N VAL A 71 -0.37 9.64 4.82
CA VAL A 71 -1.80 9.75 4.48
C VAL A 71 -2.31 11.16 4.73
N LYS A 72 -2.02 11.73 5.91
CA LYS A 72 -2.47 13.08 6.26
C LYS A 72 -1.90 14.17 5.36
N LYS A 73 -0.71 13.97 4.83
CA LYS A 73 -0.12 14.87 3.81
C LYS A 73 -0.72 14.68 2.42
N GLY A 74 -1.53 13.65 2.20
CA GLY A 74 -2.11 13.36 0.89
C GLY A 74 -1.14 12.74 -0.11
N ILE A 75 0.03 12.29 0.34
CA ILE A 75 1.03 11.62 -0.52
C ILE A 75 0.51 10.26 -0.96
N ILE A 76 -0.12 9.53 -0.03
CA ILE A 76 -0.82 8.27 -0.32
C ILE A 76 -2.27 8.37 0.15
N ARG A 77 -3.16 7.66 -0.52
CA ARG A 77 -4.60 7.64 -0.22
C ARG A 77 -5.05 6.29 0.34
N MET A 78 -4.28 5.24 0.15
CA MET A 78 -4.51 3.92 0.72
C MET A 78 -3.23 3.35 1.30
N VAL A 79 -3.37 2.42 2.24
CA VAL A 79 -2.26 1.78 2.93
C VAL A 79 -2.28 0.29 2.65
N GLN A 80 -1.14 -0.26 2.22
CA GLN A 80 -0.94 -1.71 2.07
C GLN A 80 0.11 -2.16 3.08
N LEU A 81 -0.30 -3.05 3.98
CA LEU A 81 0.55 -3.63 5.01
C LEU A 81 1.01 -5.02 4.55
N HIS A 82 2.31 -5.17 4.32
CA HIS A 82 2.90 -6.37 3.72
C HIS A 82 3.87 -7.11 4.67
N GLY A 83 3.87 -6.74 5.95
CA GLY A 83 4.67 -7.36 7.01
C GLY A 83 3.82 -8.16 7.98
N ASP A 84 4.22 -8.12 9.26
CA ASP A 84 3.57 -8.87 10.34
C ASP A 84 2.57 -8.01 11.15
N GLU A 85 2.12 -6.91 10.56
CA GLU A 85 1.19 -6.00 11.23
C GLU A 85 -0.08 -6.73 11.69
N ASP A 86 -0.39 -6.60 12.98
CA ASP A 86 -1.50 -7.27 13.64
C ASP A 86 -2.76 -6.39 13.72
N ALA A 87 -3.80 -6.92 14.38
CA ALA A 87 -5.06 -6.21 14.57
C ALA A 87 -4.86 -4.90 15.36
N GLU A 88 -4.00 -4.88 16.36
CA GLU A 88 -3.73 -3.70 17.17
C GLU A 88 -3.11 -2.58 16.33
N TYR A 89 -2.16 -2.93 15.46
CA TYR A 89 -1.55 -1.98 14.52
C TYR A 89 -2.61 -1.37 13.58
N ILE A 90 -3.47 -2.21 13.02
CA ILE A 90 -4.52 -1.78 12.09
C ILE A 90 -5.53 -0.87 12.80
N LEU A 91 -5.93 -1.22 14.02
CA LEU A 91 -6.83 -0.38 14.83
C LEU A 91 -6.22 0.99 15.13
N LYS A 92 -4.91 1.04 15.43
CA LYS A 92 -4.21 2.30 15.62
C LYS A 92 -4.25 3.18 14.37
N LEU A 93 -4.11 2.59 13.17
CA LEU A 93 -4.30 3.33 11.93
C LEU A 93 -5.74 3.83 11.79
N ARG A 94 -6.74 2.99 12.08
CA ARG A 94 -8.16 3.34 12.00
C ARG A 94 -8.53 4.53 12.87
N GLU A 95 -8.01 4.56 14.09
CA GLU A 95 -8.28 5.65 15.04
C GLU A 95 -7.71 7.00 14.58
N ASN A 96 -6.69 6.98 13.73
CA ASN A 96 -5.97 8.18 13.31
C ASN A 96 -6.22 8.58 11.84
N LEU A 97 -6.88 7.73 11.05
CA LEU A 97 -7.18 7.96 9.64
C LEU A 97 -8.69 8.05 9.41
N GLU A 98 -9.07 8.80 8.39
CA GLU A 98 -10.47 8.87 7.95
C GLU A 98 -10.89 7.55 7.28
N GLU A 99 -12.18 7.26 7.29
CA GLU A 99 -12.76 6.04 6.68
C GLU A 99 -12.46 5.91 5.18
N THR A 100 -12.20 7.02 4.51
CA THR A 100 -11.82 7.05 3.08
C THR A 100 -10.45 6.44 2.82
N ALA A 101 -9.56 6.44 3.84
CA ALA A 101 -8.25 5.82 3.76
C ALA A 101 -8.37 4.31 4.00
N LYS A 102 -8.53 3.54 2.92
CA LYS A 102 -8.68 2.08 2.99
C LYS A 102 -7.36 1.38 3.31
N ILE A 103 -7.46 0.29 4.04
CA ILE A 103 -6.31 -0.51 4.47
C ILE A 103 -6.37 -1.89 3.82
N ILE A 104 -5.29 -2.26 3.13
CA ILE A 104 -5.09 -3.57 2.52
C ILE A 104 -4.11 -4.34 3.40
N LYS A 105 -4.45 -5.55 3.80
CA LYS A 105 -3.50 -6.46 4.44
C LYS A 105 -3.06 -7.52 3.45
N ALA A 106 -1.77 -7.56 3.14
CA ALA A 106 -1.19 -8.62 2.32
C ALA A 106 -0.89 -9.84 3.18
N VAL A 107 -1.26 -11.01 2.68
CA VAL A 107 -1.08 -12.30 3.34
C VAL A 107 -0.27 -13.20 2.42
N ARG A 108 0.89 -13.65 2.89
CA ARG A 108 1.71 -14.66 2.19
C ARG A 108 1.14 -16.04 2.49
N VAL A 109 0.37 -16.56 1.54
CA VAL A 109 -0.42 -17.77 1.74
C VAL A 109 0.41 -19.02 1.59
N GLN A 110 0.49 -19.82 2.66
CA GLN A 110 1.05 -21.17 2.67
C GLN A 110 -0.05 -22.22 2.90
N CYS A 111 -1.12 -21.83 3.60
CA CYS A 111 -2.22 -22.72 3.93
C CYS A 111 -3.52 -21.93 4.09
N ARG A 112 -4.64 -22.66 4.05
CA ARG A 112 -5.99 -22.09 4.17
C ARG A 112 -6.21 -21.33 5.48
N GLU A 113 -5.66 -21.85 6.57
CA GLU A 113 -5.84 -21.31 7.91
C GLU A 113 -5.35 -19.85 8.01
N GLN A 114 -4.29 -19.52 7.29
CA GLN A 114 -3.76 -18.14 7.24
C GLN A 114 -4.76 -17.16 6.64
N ILE A 115 -5.52 -17.58 5.62
CA ILE A 115 -6.56 -16.76 5.01
C ILE A 115 -7.69 -16.54 6.01
N LEU A 116 -8.13 -17.60 6.69
CA LEU A 116 -9.21 -17.55 7.69
C LEU A 116 -8.83 -16.65 8.89
N GLU A 117 -7.60 -16.71 9.34
CA GLU A 117 -7.10 -15.82 10.39
C GLU A 117 -7.03 -14.36 9.91
N ALA A 118 -6.60 -14.14 8.68
CA ALA A 118 -6.52 -12.80 8.11
C ALA A 118 -7.90 -12.14 7.91
N GLU A 119 -8.94 -12.92 7.65
CA GLU A 119 -10.32 -12.42 7.54
C GLU A 119 -10.82 -11.75 8.82
N LYS A 120 -10.24 -12.10 9.97
CA LYS A 120 -10.60 -11.52 11.27
C LYS A 120 -9.96 -10.15 11.51
N LEU A 121 -9.00 -9.75 10.70
CA LEU A 121 -8.33 -8.47 10.85
C LEU A 121 -9.26 -7.31 10.45
N PRO A 122 -9.17 -6.17 11.15
CA PRO A 122 -10.03 -5.01 10.87
C PRO A 122 -9.55 -4.17 9.66
N CYS A 123 -9.13 -4.84 8.59
CA CYS A 123 -8.75 -4.23 7.32
C CYS A 123 -9.93 -4.22 6.33
N ASP A 124 -9.82 -3.41 5.27
CA ASP A 124 -10.86 -3.32 4.24
C ASP A 124 -10.72 -4.41 3.17
N TYR A 125 -9.48 -4.76 2.83
CA TYR A 125 -9.16 -5.71 1.77
C TYR A 125 -8.04 -6.65 2.19
N LEU A 126 -8.08 -7.87 1.67
CA LEU A 126 -6.98 -8.81 1.74
C LEU A 126 -6.31 -8.92 0.37
N LEU A 127 -4.99 -8.88 0.35
CA LEU A 127 -4.18 -9.19 -0.82
C LEU A 127 -3.53 -10.55 -0.59
N LEU A 128 -3.93 -11.55 -1.36
CA LEU A 128 -3.35 -12.88 -1.25
C LEU A 128 -2.10 -12.95 -2.14
N ASP A 129 -0.96 -13.20 -1.50
CA ASP A 129 0.34 -13.27 -2.16
C ASP A 129 0.92 -14.68 -2.01
N THR A 130 1.72 -15.09 -3.00
CA THR A 130 2.39 -16.39 -2.95
C THR A 130 3.56 -16.32 -1.97
N TRP A 131 3.61 -17.30 -1.05
CA TRP A 131 4.82 -17.46 -0.24
C TRP A 131 5.90 -18.15 -1.06
N GLN A 132 7.04 -17.48 -1.22
CA GLN A 132 8.22 -18.07 -1.81
C GLN A 132 9.44 -17.66 -1.00
N LYS A 133 10.20 -18.65 -0.53
CA LYS A 133 11.40 -18.38 0.27
C LYS A 133 12.41 -17.57 -0.57
N GLY A 134 12.75 -16.37 -0.09
CA GLY A 134 13.76 -15.52 -0.74
C GLY A 134 13.23 -14.67 -1.91
N ALA A 135 11.93 -14.67 -2.20
CA ALA A 135 11.34 -13.78 -3.19
C ALA A 135 10.80 -12.50 -2.52
N TYR A 136 11.32 -11.35 -2.94
CA TYR A 136 10.86 -10.02 -2.58
C TYR A 136 10.68 -9.18 -3.83
#